data_96a3d13faf8f71aae349828b50e0b357
#
_entry.id   96a3d13faf8f71aae349828b50e0b357
#
_cell.length_a   1.000
_cell.length_b   1.000
_cell.length_c   1.000
_cell.angle_alpha   90.00
_cell.angle_beta   90.00
_cell.angle_gamma   90.00
#
_symmetry.space_group_name_H-M   'P 1'
#
loop_
_entity.id
_entity.type
_entity.pdbx_description
1 polymer ?
#
loop_
_entity_poly.entity_id
_entity_poly.type
_entity_poly.pdbx_seq_one_letter_code
_entity_poly.pdbx_strand_id
1 'polypeptide(L)'
;MKKKPYPTVAVFSGGGTRYALYLGMYAAMQHYGVKPDLLIAACGGSIAANIINSFATDEQRKAFIQSEELYRFVQNTRMTRFKMLYKIGVYCQRKVRNTFYAPYIENIFDKFIVDMPTDIRPLLPSLAVRPTLPTIVVGARLLFDRADIGKERNGRKLYRKVLFTDAETARNIDLPAVNCNFKSYAGSAIDSQVELFQDVPLPIATRISVSDMFYVQPVHYNGAYFAGGIIDLMPIELAEQLGETIFFEKKKGFGTIDEALIRAVFGYSGNRRLQEVMTHSVNYWVDTADMNQVLSGHYIEKNINLLKLQVELKLPKTYAQFVEDMDFQWQYGYDRVAQHFKNKQV
;
A
#
# COMPACT_ATOMS: atom_id res chain seq x y z
N MET A 1 22.04 19.47 13.84
CA MET A 1 21.38 18.43 12.99
C MET A 1 21.49 18.87 11.54
N LYS A 2 21.83 17.97 10.60
CA LYS A 2 21.74 18.31 9.16
C LYS A 2 20.28 18.63 8.82
N LYS A 3 20.03 19.69 8.06
CA LYS A 3 18.72 20.04 7.52
C LYS A 3 18.25 18.89 6.62
N LYS A 4 17.02 18.41 6.83
CA LYS A 4 16.45 17.36 6.01
C LYS A 4 16.03 17.91 4.64
N PRO A 5 16.03 17.07 3.58
CA PRO A 5 15.82 17.57 2.21
C PRO A 5 14.41 18.12 1.96
N TYR A 6 13.40 17.61 2.70
CA TYR A 6 12.01 18.04 2.50
C TYR A 6 11.42 18.65 3.77
N PRO A 7 10.89 19.89 3.71
CA PRO A 7 10.19 20.51 4.85
C PRO A 7 9.02 19.68 5.34
N THR A 8 8.19 19.13 4.43
CA THR A 8 6.99 18.36 4.79
C THR A 8 6.89 17.10 3.96
N VAL A 9 6.76 15.97 4.65
CA VAL A 9 6.54 14.64 4.06
C VAL A 9 5.19 14.10 4.49
N ALA A 10 4.38 13.64 3.53
CA ALA A 10 3.16 12.89 3.82
C ALA A 10 3.34 11.41 3.44
N VAL A 11 2.98 10.51 4.35
CA VAL A 11 3.06 9.07 4.14
C VAL A 11 1.66 8.50 3.99
N PHE A 12 1.36 7.99 2.79
CA PHE A 12 0.11 7.32 2.43
C PHE A 12 0.34 5.81 2.40
N SER A 13 0.02 5.18 3.50
CA SER A 13 0.20 3.74 3.67
C SER A 13 -0.89 2.93 2.96
N GLY A 14 -0.79 1.60 2.94
CA GLY A 14 -1.79 0.77 2.24
C GLY A 14 -3.20 0.88 2.81
N GLY A 15 -4.18 1.13 1.98
CA GLY A 15 -5.61 1.21 2.32
C GLY A 15 -6.49 0.32 1.43
N GLY A 16 -5.89 -0.43 0.51
CA GLY A 16 -6.62 -1.20 -0.50
C GLY A 16 -7.48 -0.27 -1.36
N THR A 17 -8.77 -0.59 -1.50
CA THR A 17 -9.72 0.16 -2.32
C THR A 17 -10.25 1.44 -1.66
N ARG A 18 -9.75 1.81 -0.48
CA ARG A 18 -10.12 3.05 0.24
C ARG A 18 -9.14 4.20 -0.06
N TYR A 19 -8.61 4.27 -1.25
CA TYR A 19 -7.61 5.27 -1.63
C TYR A 19 -8.15 6.71 -1.66
N ALA A 20 -9.46 6.91 -1.81
CA ALA A 20 -10.07 8.24 -1.81
C ALA A 20 -9.91 8.96 -0.46
N LEU A 21 -9.75 8.22 0.65
CA LEU A 21 -9.46 8.84 1.95
C LEU A 21 -8.13 9.62 1.95
N TYR A 22 -7.10 9.14 1.23
CA TYR A 22 -5.82 9.86 1.14
C TYR A 22 -5.92 11.13 0.31
N LEU A 23 -6.81 11.15 -0.68
CA LEU A 23 -7.11 12.37 -1.44
C LEU A 23 -7.80 13.40 -0.53
N GLY A 24 -8.75 12.97 0.29
CA GLY A 24 -9.37 13.82 1.31
C GLY A 24 -8.36 14.34 2.34
N MET A 25 -7.44 13.49 2.83
CA MET A 25 -6.35 13.92 3.71
C MET A 25 -5.50 15.00 3.04
N TYR A 26 -5.11 14.79 1.78
CA TYR A 26 -4.31 15.74 1.02
C TYR A 26 -5.04 17.07 0.83
N ALA A 27 -6.32 17.05 0.49
CA ALA A 27 -7.16 18.23 0.35
C ALA A 27 -7.24 19.02 1.67
N ALA A 28 -7.43 18.34 2.81
CA ALA A 28 -7.44 18.98 4.12
C ALA A 28 -6.07 19.59 4.46
N MET A 29 -4.96 18.89 4.19
CA MET A 29 -3.62 19.45 4.39
C MET A 29 -3.47 20.78 3.64
N GLN A 30 -3.85 20.82 2.35
CA GLN A 30 -3.80 22.03 1.53
C GLN A 30 -4.72 23.14 2.09
N HIS A 31 -5.94 22.78 2.51
CA HIS A 31 -6.89 23.72 3.10
C HIS A 31 -6.31 24.42 4.34
N TYR A 32 -5.59 23.68 5.19
CA TYR A 32 -4.94 24.22 6.39
C TYR A 32 -3.53 24.78 6.13
N GLY A 33 -3.17 25.04 4.87
CA GLY A 33 -1.92 25.70 4.49
C GLY A 33 -0.68 24.79 4.57
N VAL A 34 -0.86 23.48 4.73
CA VAL A 34 0.22 22.50 4.74
C VAL A 34 0.32 21.83 3.37
N LYS A 35 1.42 22.07 2.68
CA LYS A 35 1.70 21.44 1.38
C LYS A 35 2.80 20.42 1.56
N PRO A 36 2.55 19.13 1.29
CA PRO A 36 3.64 18.16 1.23
C PRO A 36 4.64 18.51 0.13
N ASP A 37 5.93 18.41 0.45
CA ASP A 37 7.03 18.56 -0.50
C ASP A 37 7.45 17.18 -1.06
N LEU A 38 7.05 16.11 -0.37
CA LEU A 38 7.29 14.72 -0.76
C LEU A 38 6.11 13.84 -0.33
N LEU A 39 5.69 12.94 -1.22
CA LEU A 39 4.81 11.82 -0.88
C LEU A 39 5.62 10.52 -0.78
N ILE A 40 5.37 9.73 0.27
CA ILE A 40 5.82 8.34 0.37
C ILE A 40 4.58 7.47 0.40
N ALA A 41 4.47 6.53 -0.53
CA ALA A 41 3.22 5.83 -0.78
C ALA A 41 3.41 4.32 -0.95
N ALA A 42 2.46 3.53 -0.41
CA ALA A 42 2.42 2.09 -0.57
C ALA A 42 0.99 1.62 -0.88
N CYS A 43 0.84 0.58 -1.70
CA CYS A 43 -0.43 -0.06 -2.04
C CYS A 43 -1.52 0.97 -2.43
N GLY A 44 -2.69 1.00 -1.76
CA GLY A 44 -3.76 1.98 -2.03
C GLY A 44 -3.31 3.44 -1.92
N GLY A 45 -2.34 3.75 -1.06
CA GLY A 45 -1.73 5.09 -0.98
C GLY A 45 -1.02 5.51 -2.26
N SER A 46 -0.44 4.56 -3.01
CA SER A 46 0.22 4.85 -4.29
C SER A 46 -0.79 5.21 -5.40
N ILE A 47 -2.02 4.68 -5.34
CA ILE A 47 -3.11 5.10 -6.23
C ILE A 47 -3.43 6.59 -5.97
N ALA A 48 -3.60 6.97 -4.71
CA ALA A 48 -3.85 8.36 -4.36
C ALA A 48 -2.70 9.29 -4.80
N ALA A 49 -1.45 8.89 -4.56
CA ALA A 49 -0.27 9.65 -4.98
C ALA A 49 -0.22 9.82 -6.51
N ASN A 50 -0.61 8.80 -7.28
CA ASN A 50 -0.74 8.91 -8.73
C ASN A 50 -1.81 9.91 -9.15
N ILE A 51 -3.00 9.86 -8.53
CA ILE A 51 -4.11 10.79 -8.82
C ILE A 51 -3.72 12.23 -8.44
N ILE A 52 -3.04 12.44 -7.31
CA ILE A 52 -2.54 13.77 -6.90
C ILE A 52 -1.60 14.34 -7.98
N ASN A 53 -0.71 13.52 -8.51
CA ASN A 53 0.23 13.92 -9.54
C ASN A 53 -0.39 14.08 -10.95
N SER A 54 -1.59 13.54 -11.16
CA SER A 54 -2.28 13.60 -12.44
C SER A 54 -3.17 14.84 -12.60
N PHE A 55 -3.63 15.41 -11.49
CA PHE A 55 -4.60 16.50 -11.49
C PHE A 55 -4.17 17.65 -10.60
N ALA A 56 -4.34 18.87 -11.09
CA ALA A 56 -3.88 20.09 -10.41
C ALA A 56 -4.78 20.48 -9.23
N THR A 57 -6.10 20.23 -9.32
CA THR A 57 -7.08 20.67 -8.32
C THR A 57 -7.85 19.52 -7.68
N ASP A 58 -8.40 19.77 -6.50
CA ASP A 58 -9.20 18.79 -5.78
C ASP A 58 -10.52 18.47 -6.49
N GLU A 59 -11.10 19.46 -7.19
CA GLU A 59 -12.30 19.26 -8.02
C GLU A 59 -12.02 18.26 -9.15
N GLN A 60 -10.85 18.37 -9.81
CA GLN A 60 -10.45 17.43 -10.86
C GLN A 60 -10.21 16.03 -10.28
N ARG A 61 -9.57 15.92 -9.11
CA ARG A 61 -9.35 14.64 -8.42
C ARG A 61 -10.67 13.98 -8.04
N LYS A 62 -11.62 14.76 -7.48
CA LYS A 62 -12.97 14.29 -7.17
C LYS A 62 -13.73 13.85 -8.42
N ALA A 63 -13.74 14.66 -9.46
CA ALA A 63 -14.39 14.30 -10.73
C ALA A 63 -13.83 12.99 -11.30
N PHE A 64 -12.51 12.79 -11.22
CA PHE A 64 -11.88 11.55 -11.69
C PHE A 64 -12.32 10.32 -10.89
N ILE A 65 -12.24 10.36 -9.54
CA ILE A 65 -12.61 9.20 -8.72
C ILE A 65 -14.09 8.88 -8.74
N GLN A 66 -14.93 9.83 -9.16
CA GLN A 66 -16.36 9.67 -9.36
C GLN A 66 -16.77 9.42 -10.82
N SER A 67 -15.79 9.26 -11.73
CA SER A 67 -16.07 9.09 -13.16
C SER A 67 -16.74 7.75 -13.47
N GLU A 68 -17.59 7.74 -14.51
CA GLU A 68 -18.15 6.50 -15.05
C GLU A 68 -17.07 5.54 -15.58
N GLU A 69 -15.97 6.08 -16.10
CA GLU A 69 -14.85 5.29 -16.59
C GLU A 69 -14.24 4.47 -15.47
N LEU A 70 -13.97 5.09 -14.31
CA LEU A 70 -13.45 4.39 -13.15
C LEU A 70 -14.47 3.40 -12.58
N TYR A 71 -15.75 3.75 -12.53
CA TYR A 71 -16.81 2.84 -12.13
C TYR A 71 -16.84 1.60 -13.03
N ARG A 72 -16.81 1.79 -14.36
CA ARG A 72 -16.77 0.68 -15.32
C ARG A 72 -15.52 -0.18 -15.15
N PHE A 73 -14.36 0.42 -14.88
CA PHE A 73 -13.14 -0.32 -14.57
C PHE A 73 -13.33 -1.21 -13.34
N VAL A 74 -13.91 -0.66 -12.26
CA VAL A 74 -14.21 -1.43 -11.04
C VAL A 74 -15.19 -2.56 -11.32
N GLN A 75 -16.28 -2.30 -12.06
CA GLN A 75 -17.27 -3.33 -12.43
C GLN A 75 -16.69 -4.44 -13.31
N ASN A 76 -15.72 -4.13 -14.15
CA ASN A 76 -15.05 -5.11 -15.01
C ASN A 76 -13.92 -5.88 -14.30
N THR A 77 -13.68 -5.63 -13.00
CA THR A 77 -12.70 -6.36 -12.22
C THR A 77 -13.05 -7.84 -12.15
N ARG A 78 -12.17 -8.67 -12.68
CA ARG A 78 -12.37 -10.13 -12.71
C ARG A 78 -11.83 -10.78 -11.45
N MET A 79 -12.65 -11.68 -10.89
CA MET A 79 -12.24 -12.55 -9.78
C MET A 79 -11.75 -13.88 -10.31
N THR A 80 -10.65 -14.37 -9.77
CA THR A 80 -10.17 -15.72 -10.06
C THR A 80 -10.96 -16.77 -9.26
N ARG A 81 -10.77 -18.06 -9.59
CA ARG A 81 -11.34 -19.18 -8.82
C ARG A 81 -10.41 -19.65 -7.70
N PHE A 82 -9.51 -18.82 -7.24
CA PHE A 82 -8.52 -19.20 -6.22
C PHE A 82 -9.20 -19.48 -4.86
N LYS A 83 -9.06 -20.72 -4.37
CA LYS A 83 -9.61 -21.17 -3.08
C LYS A 83 -8.72 -20.71 -1.91
N MET A 84 -8.70 -19.40 -1.69
CA MET A 84 -7.81 -18.76 -0.71
C MET A 84 -8.07 -19.24 0.73
N LEU A 85 -9.30 -19.54 1.10
CA LEU A 85 -9.65 -19.92 2.47
C LEU A 85 -9.00 -21.23 2.93
N TYR A 86 -8.80 -22.17 2.02
CA TYR A 86 -8.07 -23.39 2.34
C TYR A 86 -6.63 -23.07 2.78
N LYS A 87 -5.93 -22.22 2.02
CA LYS A 87 -4.57 -21.77 2.40
C LYS A 87 -4.56 -20.99 3.71
N ILE A 88 -5.52 -20.10 3.90
CA ILE A 88 -5.66 -19.34 5.15
C ILE A 88 -5.79 -20.27 6.35
N GLY A 89 -6.59 -21.32 6.26
CA GLY A 89 -6.75 -22.32 7.31
C GLY A 89 -5.42 -22.97 7.68
N VAL A 90 -4.63 -23.38 6.68
CA VAL A 90 -3.27 -23.95 6.88
C VAL A 90 -2.34 -22.93 7.56
N TYR A 91 -2.35 -21.67 7.14
CA TYR A 91 -1.50 -20.63 7.71
C TYR A 91 -1.89 -20.26 9.14
N CYS A 92 -3.20 -20.19 9.44
CA CYS A 92 -3.68 -19.98 10.80
C CYS A 92 -3.24 -21.13 11.72
N GLN A 93 -3.34 -22.38 11.25
CA GLN A 93 -2.87 -23.55 12.01
C GLN A 93 -1.35 -23.49 12.28
N ARG A 94 -0.54 -23.13 11.29
CA ARG A 94 0.91 -22.94 11.47
C ARG A 94 1.21 -21.86 12.51
N LYS A 95 0.45 -20.73 12.49
CA LYS A 95 0.59 -19.66 13.48
C LYS A 95 0.32 -20.15 14.90
N VAL A 96 -0.75 -20.92 15.10
CA VAL A 96 -1.12 -21.45 16.42
C VAL A 96 -0.07 -22.44 16.93
N ARG A 97 0.52 -23.25 16.06
CA ARG A 97 1.56 -24.22 16.41
C ARG A 97 2.95 -23.60 16.58
N ASN A 98 3.08 -22.30 16.45
CA ASN A 98 4.36 -21.56 16.55
C ASN A 98 5.45 -22.08 15.60
N THR A 99 5.04 -22.73 14.48
CA THR A 99 5.96 -23.24 13.47
C THR A 99 6.53 -22.10 12.64
N PHE A 100 7.70 -22.31 12.05
CA PHE A 100 8.43 -21.32 11.28
C PHE A 100 7.56 -20.59 10.27
N TYR A 101 7.67 -19.27 10.27
CA TYR A 101 7.03 -18.42 9.28
C TYR A 101 7.72 -18.56 7.92
N ALA A 102 6.93 -18.59 6.85
CA ALA A 102 7.39 -18.75 5.47
C ALA A 102 8.39 -19.92 5.29
N PRO A 103 8.02 -21.17 5.62
CA PRO A 103 8.91 -22.32 5.49
C PRO A 103 9.13 -22.72 4.02
N TYR A 104 8.18 -22.39 3.14
CA TYR A 104 8.20 -22.73 1.71
C TYR A 104 8.07 -21.47 0.86
N ILE A 105 8.48 -21.57 -0.42
CA ILE A 105 8.30 -20.56 -1.44
C ILE A 105 6.89 -20.67 -1.99
N GLU A 106 6.06 -19.71 -1.68
CA GLU A 106 4.64 -19.74 -2.05
C GLU A 106 4.41 -19.34 -3.51
N ASN A 107 3.41 -19.98 -4.15
CA ASN A 107 2.99 -19.61 -5.50
C ASN A 107 2.12 -18.34 -5.45
N ILE A 108 2.76 -17.19 -5.53
CA ILE A 108 2.07 -15.89 -5.67
C ILE A 108 1.86 -15.49 -7.13
N PHE A 109 2.47 -16.19 -8.09
CA PHE A 109 2.35 -15.90 -9.52
C PHE A 109 0.99 -16.29 -10.10
N ASP A 110 0.45 -17.44 -9.66
CA ASP A 110 -0.77 -18.02 -10.22
C ASP A 110 -1.91 -18.12 -9.19
N LYS A 111 -1.61 -17.78 -7.93
CA LYS A 111 -2.56 -17.86 -6.81
C LYS A 111 -2.87 -16.45 -6.32
N PHE A 112 -3.90 -15.83 -6.90
CA PHE A 112 -4.38 -14.48 -6.57
C PHE A 112 -5.89 -14.38 -6.75
N ILE A 113 -6.52 -13.41 -6.11
CA ILE A 113 -7.99 -13.23 -6.11
C ILE A 113 -8.43 -12.37 -7.28
N VAL A 114 -7.73 -11.28 -7.55
CA VAL A 114 -8.11 -10.27 -8.53
C VAL A 114 -7.20 -10.36 -9.74
N ASP A 115 -7.81 -10.62 -10.89
CA ASP A 115 -7.15 -10.52 -12.19
C ASP A 115 -7.24 -9.08 -12.67
N MET A 116 -6.18 -8.31 -12.41
CA MET A 116 -6.14 -6.91 -12.78
C MET A 116 -5.79 -6.76 -14.27
N PRO A 117 -6.57 -5.99 -15.04
CA PRO A 117 -6.28 -5.75 -16.45
C PRO A 117 -4.86 -5.25 -16.68
N THR A 118 -4.31 -5.55 -17.85
CA THR A 118 -3.01 -5.01 -18.29
C THR A 118 -3.08 -3.50 -18.48
N ASP A 119 -4.18 -3.00 -19.04
CA ASP A 119 -4.46 -1.58 -19.16
C ASP A 119 -5.19 -1.08 -17.92
N ILE A 120 -4.46 -0.34 -17.09
CA ILE A 120 -4.96 0.25 -15.84
C ILE A 120 -5.06 1.78 -15.92
N ARG A 121 -4.98 2.36 -17.15
CA ARG A 121 -5.10 3.82 -17.32
C ARG A 121 -6.39 4.41 -16.77
N PRO A 122 -7.56 3.75 -16.80
CA PRO A 122 -8.75 4.29 -16.14
C PRO A 122 -8.59 4.48 -14.62
N LEU A 123 -7.76 3.64 -13.98
CA LEU A 123 -7.43 3.76 -12.56
C LEU A 123 -6.19 4.64 -12.31
N LEU A 124 -5.29 4.74 -13.28
CA LEU A 124 -4.00 5.41 -13.15
C LEU A 124 -3.74 6.30 -14.38
N PRO A 125 -4.36 7.48 -14.45
CA PRO A 125 -4.40 8.30 -15.66
C PRO A 125 -3.05 8.91 -16.05
N SER A 126 -2.12 9.10 -15.10
CA SER A 126 -0.83 9.71 -15.40
C SER A 126 0.13 8.75 -16.07
N LEU A 127 0.68 9.16 -17.21
CA LEU A 127 1.79 8.49 -17.91
C LEU A 127 3.12 9.20 -17.68
N ALA A 128 3.15 10.26 -16.83
CA ALA A 128 4.36 11.03 -16.59
C ALA A 128 5.41 10.17 -15.87
N VAL A 129 6.62 10.19 -16.39
CA VAL A 129 7.79 9.56 -15.73
C VAL A 129 8.16 10.34 -14.48
N ARG A 130 8.08 11.68 -14.56
CA ARG A 130 8.37 12.56 -13.42
C ARG A 130 7.09 13.10 -12.82
N PRO A 131 6.80 12.81 -11.55
CA PRO A 131 5.68 13.40 -10.84
C PRO A 131 5.89 14.91 -10.64
N THR A 132 4.80 15.67 -10.62
CA THR A 132 4.82 17.11 -10.31
C THR A 132 5.13 17.36 -8.83
N LEU A 133 4.67 16.45 -7.96
CA LEU A 133 5.03 16.39 -6.55
C LEU A 133 5.97 15.20 -6.35
N PRO A 134 7.21 15.40 -5.84
CA PRO A 134 8.12 14.32 -5.55
C PRO A 134 7.43 13.15 -4.85
N THR A 135 7.63 11.94 -5.36
CA THR A 135 6.90 10.77 -4.88
C THR A 135 7.80 9.55 -4.83
N ILE A 136 7.78 8.85 -3.70
CA ILE A 136 8.44 7.55 -3.53
C ILE A 136 7.36 6.50 -3.38
N VAL A 137 7.37 5.48 -4.25
CA VAL A 137 6.46 4.34 -4.18
C VAL A 137 7.20 3.11 -3.69
N VAL A 138 6.64 2.43 -2.68
CA VAL A 138 7.21 1.20 -2.11
C VAL A 138 6.68 -0.02 -2.83
N GLY A 139 7.56 -0.95 -3.17
CA GLY A 139 7.26 -2.28 -3.69
C GLY A 139 8.24 -3.32 -3.22
N ALA A 140 8.12 -4.55 -3.74
CA ALA A 140 9.01 -5.66 -3.43
C ALA A 140 9.50 -6.34 -4.72
N ARG A 141 10.82 -6.49 -4.87
CA ARG A 141 11.40 -7.36 -5.90
C ARG A 141 11.39 -8.81 -5.43
N LEU A 142 10.99 -9.72 -6.29
CA LEU A 142 11.10 -11.16 -6.06
C LEU A 142 12.54 -11.63 -6.34
N LEU A 143 13.11 -12.34 -5.38
CA LEU A 143 14.47 -12.96 -5.46
C LEU A 143 14.37 -14.44 -5.77
N PHE A 144 13.28 -14.89 -6.36
CA PHE A 144 13.01 -16.25 -6.80
C PHE A 144 12.15 -16.24 -8.05
N ASP A 145 12.11 -17.33 -8.76
CA ASP A 145 11.33 -17.51 -9.96
C ASP A 145 10.27 -18.63 -9.83
N ARG A 146 9.54 -18.90 -10.92
CA ARG A 146 8.50 -19.94 -10.94
C ARG A 146 9.03 -21.34 -10.67
N ALA A 147 10.29 -21.64 -11.00
CA ALA A 147 10.93 -22.93 -10.78
C ALA A 147 11.23 -23.20 -9.30
N ASP A 148 11.24 -22.18 -8.47
CA ASP A 148 11.46 -22.29 -7.03
C ASP A 148 10.17 -22.56 -6.23
N ILE A 149 9.01 -22.42 -6.83
CA ILE A 149 7.71 -22.58 -6.15
C ILE A 149 7.61 -23.97 -5.49
N GLY A 150 7.18 -23.97 -4.23
CA GLY A 150 6.97 -25.19 -3.42
C GLY A 150 8.24 -25.74 -2.79
N LYS A 151 9.43 -25.26 -3.15
CA LYS A 151 10.68 -25.63 -2.48
C LYS A 151 10.72 -25.06 -1.06
N GLU A 152 11.47 -25.70 -0.19
CA GLU A 152 11.78 -25.17 1.14
C GLU A 152 12.59 -23.89 1.03
N ARG A 153 12.27 -22.92 1.87
CA ARG A 153 12.98 -21.64 1.89
C ARG A 153 14.42 -21.76 2.39
N ASN A 154 14.67 -22.62 3.37
CA ASN A 154 16.00 -22.90 3.94
C ASN A 154 16.80 -21.63 4.26
N GLY A 155 16.15 -20.63 4.90
CA GLY A 155 16.79 -19.36 5.26
C GLY A 155 16.99 -18.38 4.11
N ARG A 156 16.70 -18.74 2.85
CA ARG A 156 16.83 -17.84 1.68
C ARG A 156 16.00 -16.55 1.88
N LYS A 157 16.53 -15.43 1.39
CA LYS A 157 15.80 -14.20 1.22
C LYS A 157 15.03 -14.27 -0.10
N LEU A 158 13.74 -13.96 -0.05
CA LEU A 158 12.82 -14.11 -1.18
C LEU A 158 12.31 -12.77 -1.69
N TYR A 159 12.35 -11.74 -0.86
CA TYR A 159 11.80 -10.43 -1.18
C TYR A 159 12.78 -9.35 -0.77
N ARG A 160 12.96 -8.35 -1.64
CA ARG A 160 13.75 -7.16 -1.36
C ARG A 160 12.87 -5.93 -1.50
N LYS A 161 12.87 -5.06 -0.49
CA LYS A 161 12.17 -3.78 -0.60
C LYS A 161 12.76 -2.95 -1.74
N VAL A 162 11.90 -2.38 -2.56
CA VAL A 162 12.29 -1.47 -3.63
C VAL A 162 11.57 -0.14 -3.46
N LEU A 163 12.27 0.94 -3.80
CA LEU A 163 11.77 2.29 -3.83
C LEU A 163 11.80 2.78 -5.27
N PHE A 164 10.65 3.20 -5.78
CA PHE A 164 10.50 3.79 -7.11
C PHE A 164 10.35 5.30 -6.97
N THR A 165 11.21 6.06 -7.62
CA THR A 165 11.14 7.52 -7.57
C THR A 165 11.91 8.14 -8.75
N ASP A 166 11.87 9.47 -8.91
CA ASP A 166 12.68 10.18 -9.87
C ASP A 166 14.15 10.31 -9.43
N ALA A 167 15.03 10.65 -10.37
CA ALA A 167 16.48 10.73 -10.13
C ALA A 167 16.87 11.85 -9.15
N GLU A 168 16.07 12.91 -9.04
CA GLU A 168 16.35 14.03 -8.13
C GLU A 168 16.03 13.62 -6.69
N THR A 169 14.86 13.06 -6.45
CA THR A 169 14.45 12.52 -5.15
C THR A 169 15.38 11.41 -4.69
N ALA A 170 15.82 10.55 -5.62
CA ALA A 170 16.73 9.44 -5.35
C ALA A 170 18.05 9.86 -4.71
N ARG A 171 18.62 11.02 -5.10
CA ARG A 171 19.88 11.53 -4.55
C ARG A 171 19.81 11.88 -3.07
N ASN A 172 18.59 12.10 -2.56
CA ASN A 172 18.37 12.44 -1.16
C ASN A 172 18.23 11.20 -0.26
N ILE A 173 18.18 9.99 -0.84
CA ILE A 173 17.97 8.75 -0.08
C ILE A 173 19.32 8.12 0.27
N ASP A 174 19.59 8.00 1.56
CA ASP A 174 20.69 7.19 2.09
C ASP A 174 20.17 5.75 2.30
N LEU A 175 20.40 4.88 1.32
CA LEU A 175 19.91 3.49 1.34
C LEU A 175 20.37 2.70 2.57
N PRO A 176 21.63 2.76 3.03
CA PRO A 176 22.07 2.11 4.25
C PRO A 176 21.23 2.47 5.49
N ALA A 177 20.82 3.72 5.61
CA ALA A 177 20.02 4.19 6.75
C ALA A 177 18.55 3.71 6.72
N VAL A 178 18.05 3.30 5.55
CA VAL A 178 16.66 2.78 5.39
C VAL A 178 16.60 1.29 5.11
N ASN A 179 17.70 0.57 5.33
CA ASN A 179 17.76 -0.88 5.23
C ASN A 179 16.75 -1.56 6.15
N CYS A 180 16.22 -2.72 5.72
CA CYS A 180 15.20 -3.49 6.43
C CYS A 180 15.78 -4.30 7.61
N ASN A 181 16.54 -3.66 8.51
CA ASN A 181 17.13 -4.31 9.70
C ASN A 181 16.21 -4.24 10.93
N PHE A 182 14.89 -4.30 10.72
CA PHE A 182 13.90 -4.21 11.79
C PHE A 182 13.89 -5.49 12.64
N LYS A 183 13.66 -5.34 13.95
CA LYS A 183 13.53 -6.50 14.87
C LYS A 183 12.40 -7.42 14.44
N SER A 184 11.28 -6.85 13.94
CA SER A 184 10.15 -7.61 13.42
C SER A 184 10.49 -8.46 12.20
N TYR A 185 11.53 -8.12 11.44
CA TYR A 185 11.96 -8.84 10.23
C TYR A 185 13.03 -9.90 10.50
N ALA A 186 13.46 -10.06 11.75
CA ALA A 186 14.46 -11.06 12.11
C ALA A 186 14.01 -12.48 11.66
N GLY A 187 14.88 -13.19 10.93
CA GLY A 187 14.58 -14.51 10.39
C GLY A 187 13.56 -14.57 9.24
N SER A 188 13.02 -13.43 8.80
CA SER A 188 12.04 -13.32 7.71
C SER A 188 12.62 -13.67 6.34
N ALA A 189 11.72 -13.78 5.35
CA ALA A 189 12.09 -13.93 3.94
C ALA A 189 12.49 -12.60 3.27
N ILE A 190 12.47 -11.49 4.02
CA ILE A 190 12.83 -10.17 3.51
C ILE A 190 14.34 -9.98 3.61
N ASP A 191 14.93 -9.51 2.50
CA ASP A 191 16.32 -9.06 2.46
C ASP A 191 16.47 -7.75 3.25
N SER A 192 17.58 -7.59 3.93
CA SER A 192 17.91 -6.36 4.64
C SER A 192 18.19 -5.19 3.70
N GLN A 193 18.71 -5.47 2.51
CA GLN A 193 19.02 -4.43 1.52
C GLN A 193 17.76 -3.85 0.89
N VAL A 194 17.83 -2.57 0.55
CA VAL A 194 16.82 -1.84 -0.22
C VAL A 194 17.39 -1.51 -1.60
N GLU A 195 16.60 -1.69 -2.64
CA GLU A 195 16.94 -1.27 -4.00
C GLU A 195 16.19 0.01 -4.38
N LEU A 196 16.83 0.82 -5.23
CA LEU A 196 16.26 2.06 -5.73
C LEU A 196 16.13 1.96 -7.26
N PHE A 197 14.93 2.19 -7.76
CA PHE A 197 14.64 2.25 -9.18
C PHE A 197 14.25 3.68 -9.55
N GLN A 198 15.06 4.29 -10.41
CA GLN A 198 14.86 5.65 -10.86
C GLN A 198 14.08 5.68 -12.16
N ASP A 199 13.33 6.76 -12.36
CA ASP A 199 12.64 7.09 -13.60
C ASP A 199 11.68 6.00 -14.13
N VAL A 200 11.15 5.18 -13.21
CA VAL A 200 10.04 4.27 -13.52
C VAL A 200 8.75 5.09 -13.57
N PRO A 201 7.94 4.98 -14.63
CA PRO A 201 6.67 5.70 -14.70
C PRO A 201 5.80 5.44 -13.48
N LEU A 202 5.27 6.50 -12.87
CA LEU A 202 4.49 6.42 -11.64
C LEU A 202 3.32 5.41 -11.73
N PRO A 203 2.57 5.27 -12.86
CA PRO A 203 1.56 4.24 -13.00
C PRO A 203 2.10 2.81 -12.90
N ILE A 204 3.32 2.56 -13.41
CA ILE A 204 3.97 1.23 -13.32
C ILE A 204 4.38 0.97 -11.86
N ALA A 205 5.01 1.93 -11.21
CA ALA A 205 5.36 1.82 -9.80
C ALA A 205 4.11 1.58 -8.92
N THR A 206 3.02 2.29 -9.20
CA THR A 206 1.73 2.10 -8.52
C THR A 206 1.15 0.72 -8.81
N ARG A 207 1.17 0.24 -10.06
CA ARG A 207 0.70 -1.12 -10.43
C ARG A 207 1.50 -2.20 -9.69
N ILE A 208 2.81 -2.01 -9.53
CA ILE A 208 3.67 -2.87 -8.71
C ILE A 208 3.22 -2.80 -7.25
N SER A 209 3.09 -1.60 -6.69
CA SER A 209 2.79 -1.39 -5.28
C SER A 209 1.45 -1.98 -4.83
N VAL A 210 0.45 -2.08 -5.72
CA VAL A 210 -0.84 -2.72 -5.43
C VAL A 210 -0.86 -4.23 -5.64
N SER A 211 0.23 -4.82 -6.14
CA SER A 211 0.35 -6.26 -6.39
C SER A 211 0.63 -7.06 -5.12
N ASP A 212 -0.18 -6.85 -4.09
CA ASP A 212 -0.03 -7.56 -2.83
C ASP A 212 -0.32 -9.05 -3.00
N MET A 213 0.50 -9.87 -2.32
CA MET A 213 0.47 -11.34 -2.41
C MET A 213 -0.93 -11.92 -2.20
N PHE A 214 -1.31 -12.84 -3.05
CA PHE A 214 -2.61 -13.50 -3.09
C PHE A 214 -3.82 -12.59 -3.40
N TYR A 215 -3.64 -11.27 -3.46
CA TYR A 215 -4.70 -10.35 -3.88
C TYR A 215 -4.61 -10.02 -5.37
N VAL A 216 -3.46 -9.58 -5.84
CA VAL A 216 -3.21 -9.20 -7.24
C VAL A 216 -1.92 -9.85 -7.71
N GLN A 217 -1.86 -10.28 -8.97
CA GLN A 217 -0.69 -10.93 -9.54
C GLN A 217 0.55 -10.02 -9.53
N PRO A 218 1.76 -10.58 -9.35
CA PRO A 218 3.02 -9.86 -9.50
C PRO A 218 3.18 -9.26 -10.90
N VAL A 219 3.97 -8.21 -11.00
CA VAL A 219 4.27 -7.52 -12.26
C VAL A 219 5.65 -7.95 -12.75
N HIS A 220 5.76 -8.30 -14.03
CA HIS A 220 7.04 -8.46 -14.69
C HIS A 220 7.44 -7.13 -15.34
N TYR A 221 8.57 -6.57 -14.94
CA TYR A 221 9.07 -5.31 -15.46
C TYR A 221 10.61 -5.34 -15.55
N ASN A 222 11.17 -4.94 -16.69
CA ASN A 222 12.63 -4.88 -16.95
C ASN A 222 13.38 -6.16 -16.51
N GLY A 223 12.85 -7.34 -16.86
CA GLY A 223 13.49 -8.63 -16.62
C GLY A 223 13.40 -9.14 -15.19
N ALA A 224 12.65 -8.48 -14.30
CA ALA A 224 12.41 -8.91 -12.93
C ALA A 224 10.92 -8.98 -12.58
N TYR A 225 10.58 -9.78 -11.58
CA TYR A 225 9.24 -9.82 -11.02
C TYR A 225 9.15 -8.97 -9.75
N PHE A 226 8.02 -8.28 -9.61
CA PHE A 226 7.75 -7.40 -8.48
C PHE A 226 6.38 -7.71 -7.86
N ALA A 227 6.31 -7.57 -6.53
CA ALA A 227 5.10 -7.65 -5.73
C ALA A 227 4.84 -6.33 -4.99
N GLY A 228 3.74 -6.26 -4.25
CA GLY A 228 3.21 -5.05 -3.67
C GLY A 228 3.97 -4.43 -2.50
N GLY A 229 3.49 -3.28 -2.10
CA GLY A 229 4.04 -2.46 -1.03
C GLY A 229 3.83 -3.01 0.38
N ILE A 230 3.07 -4.11 0.53
CA ILE A 230 2.85 -4.79 1.83
C ILE A 230 4.15 -5.20 2.52
N ILE A 231 5.26 -5.28 1.79
CA ILE A 231 6.58 -5.53 2.37
C ILE A 231 6.95 -4.50 3.44
N ASP A 232 6.56 -3.23 3.24
CA ASP A 232 6.69 -2.16 4.23
C ASP A 232 5.63 -1.07 3.95
N LEU A 233 4.42 -1.26 4.49
CA LEU A 233 3.32 -0.31 4.31
C LEU A 233 3.53 1.01 5.05
N MET A 234 4.40 1.02 6.04
CA MET A 234 4.62 2.16 6.92
C MET A 234 6.12 2.47 7.05
N PRO A 235 6.75 3.01 5.98
CA PRO A 235 8.18 3.24 5.88
C PRO A 235 8.62 4.48 6.69
N ILE A 236 8.49 4.40 8.02
CA ILE A 236 8.74 5.51 8.94
C ILE A 236 10.20 5.98 8.90
N GLU A 237 11.15 5.04 8.79
CA GLU A 237 12.58 5.34 8.76
C GLU A 237 12.94 6.17 7.52
N LEU A 238 12.28 5.89 6.39
CA LEU A 238 12.44 6.68 5.17
C LEU A 238 11.84 8.09 5.35
N ALA A 239 10.67 8.18 5.97
CA ALA A 239 10.05 9.47 6.25
C ALA A 239 10.90 10.31 7.21
N GLU A 240 11.44 9.70 8.28
CA GLU A 240 12.33 10.37 9.25
C GLU A 240 13.65 10.82 8.63
N GLN A 241 14.19 10.06 7.67
CA GLN A 241 15.38 10.46 6.96
C GLN A 241 15.15 11.73 6.12
N LEU A 242 14.00 11.80 5.44
CA LEU A 242 13.75 12.77 4.38
C LEU A 242 13.00 14.03 4.86
N GLY A 243 12.12 13.93 5.87
CA GLY A 243 11.18 14.98 6.24
C GLY A 243 11.49 15.68 7.56
N GLU A 244 11.44 17.02 7.59
CA GLU A 244 11.46 17.77 8.85
C GLU A 244 10.14 17.63 9.61
N THR A 245 9.03 17.78 8.89
CA THR A 245 7.67 17.58 9.38
C THR A 245 7.07 16.37 8.69
N ILE A 246 6.52 15.43 9.46
CA ILE A 246 5.97 14.17 8.95
C ILE A 246 4.50 14.07 9.30
N PHE A 247 3.67 13.88 8.28
CA PHE A 247 2.28 13.44 8.40
C PHE A 247 2.22 11.94 8.16
N PHE A 248 1.75 11.21 9.15
CA PHE A 248 1.72 9.76 9.10
C PHE A 248 0.38 9.22 9.60
N GLU A 249 -0.13 8.21 8.90
CA GLU A 249 -1.38 7.55 9.28
C GLU A 249 -1.17 6.58 10.44
N LYS A 250 -2.00 6.69 11.48
CA LYS A 250 -2.05 5.72 12.58
C LYS A 250 -3.14 4.70 12.31
N LYS A 251 -2.74 3.46 12.05
CA LYS A 251 -3.64 2.36 11.69
C LYS A 251 -3.94 1.42 12.86
N LYS A 252 -5.09 0.76 12.74
CA LYS A 252 -5.39 -0.45 13.50
C LYS A 252 -4.53 -1.61 13.00
N GLY A 253 -4.21 -2.54 13.88
CA GLY A 253 -3.49 -3.77 13.52
C GLY A 253 -4.20 -4.61 12.45
N PHE A 254 -3.43 -5.43 11.76
CA PHE A 254 -3.94 -6.38 10.79
C PHE A 254 -4.87 -7.40 11.43
N GLY A 255 -5.96 -7.72 10.77
CA GLY A 255 -6.84 -8.82 11.14
C GLY A 255 -6.14 -10.18 11.05
N THR A 256 -6.75 -11.21 11.64
CA THR A 256 -6.16 -12.55 11.73
C THR A 256 -5.75 -13.12 10.37
N ILE A 257 -6.57 -12.88 9.34
CA ILE A 257 -6.32 -13.39 7.97
C ILE A 257 -5.12 -12.68 7.35
N ASP A 258 -5.10 -11.36 7.35
CA ASP A 258 -4.02 -10.58 6.74
C ASP A 258 -2.69 -10.84 7.46
N GLU A 259 -2.71 -10.91 8.80
CA GLU A 259 -1.54 -11.27 9.59
C GLU A 259 -1.02 -12.67 9.27
N ALA A 260 -1.93 -13.66 9.08
CA ALA A 260 -1.54 -15.01 8.71
C ALA A 260 -0.89 -15.06 7.31
N LEU A 261 -1.40 -14.29 6.35
CA LEU A 261 -0.83 -14.19 4.99
C LEU A 261 0.55 -13.54 5.00
N ILE A 262 0.72 -12.42 5.73
CA ILE A 262 2.02 -11.76 5.88
C ILE A 262 3.06 -12.73 6.43
N ARG A 263 2.71 -13.48 7.49
CA ARG A 263 3.60 -14.48 8.08
C ARG A 263 3.93 -15.62 7.14
N ALA A 264 2.95 -16.10 6.37
CA ALA A 264 3.14 -17.21 5.45
C ALA A 264 4.06 -16.87 4.28
N VAL A 265 4.00 -15.65 3.77
CA VAL A 265 4.72 -15.22 2.57
C VAL A 265 6.04 -14.54 2.92
N PHE A 266 6.00 -13.55 3.80
CA PHE A 266 7.20 -12.78 4.15
C PHE A 266 7.92 -13.30 5.38
N GLY A 267 7.26 -14.09 6.24
CA GLY A 267 7.88 -14.67 7.43
C GLY A 267 8.09 -13.71 8.58
N TYR A 268 7.32 -12.60 8.66
CA TYR A 268 7.34 -11.68 9.79
C TYR A 268 5.93 -11.38 10.29
N SER A 269 5.82 -10.74 11.45
CA SER A 269 4.55 -10.27 11.99
C SER A 269 4.30 -8.81 11.60
N GLY A 270 3.28 -8.58 10.77
CA GLY A 270 2.84 -7.24 10.38
C GLY A 270 2.42 -6.40 11.58
N ASN A 271 1.73 -7.01 12.55
CA ASN A 271 1.32 -6.32 13.77
C ASN A 271 2.50 -5.91 14.67
N ARG A 272 3.56 -6.74 14.71
CA ARG A 272 4.79 -6.38 15.43
C ARG A 272 5.49 -5.20 14.75
N ARG A 273 5.53 -5.20 13.42
CA ARG A 273 6.07 -4.06 12.65
C ARG A 273 5.28 -2.78 12.92
N LEU A 274 3.95 -2.84 12.93
CA LEU A 274 3.11 -1.69 13.30
C LEU A 274 3.43 -1.16 14.69
N GLN A 275 3.64 -2.04 15.67
CA GLN A 275 4.03 -1.65 17.02
C GLN A 275 5.40 -0.94 17.04
N GLU A 276 6.39 -1.44 16.27
CA GLU A 276 7.69 -0.78 16.12
C GLU A 276 7.52 0.63 15.53
N VAL A 277 6.76 0.77 14.45
CA VAL A 277 6.49 2.08 13.83
C VAL A 277 5.87 3.06 14.82
N MET A 278 4.97 2.60 15.69
CA MET A 278 4.32 3.45 16.69
C MET A 278 5.24 3.94 17.81
N THR A 279 6.48 3.43 17.91
CA THR A 279 7.49 3.93 18.85
C THR A 279 8.24 5.15 18.34
N HIS A 280 8.11 5.45 17.05
CA HIS A 280 8.77 6.59 16.42
C HIS A 280 8.02 7.91 16.72
N SER A 281 8.77 9.01 16.75
CA SER A 281 8.21 10.35 16.93
C SER A 281 7.78 10.95 15.60
N VAL A 282 6.48 11.17 15.43
CA VAL A 282 5.91 11.80 14.23
C VAL A 282 5.21 13.09 14.63
N ASN A 283 5.39 14.14 13.84
CA ASN A 283 4.79 15.45 14.12
C ASN A 283 3.25 15.40 14.11
N TYR A 284 2.69 14.63 13.16
CA TYR A 284 1.25 14.54 12.94
C TYR A 284 0.82 13.09 12.70
N TRP A 285 0.28 12.44 13.74
CA TRP A 285 -0.40 11.16 13.62
C TRP A 285 -1.86 11.39 13.23
N VAL A 286 -2.24 10.99 12.02
CA VAL A 286 -3.64 11.02 11.57
C VAL A 286 -4.29 9.68 11.92
N ASP A 287 -5.17 9.68 12.92
CA ASP A 287 -5.77 8.44 13.44
C ASP A 287 -6.90 7.94 12.52
N THR A 288 -6.69 6.79 11.90
CA THR A 288 -7.65 6.06 11.07
C THR A 288 -7.94 4.66 11.62
N ALA A 289 -7.71 4.42 12.90
CA ALA A 289 -7.88 3.10 13.50
C ALA A 289 -9.33 2.58 13.43
N ASP A 290 -10.31 3.46 13.36
CA ASP A 290 -11.74 3.15 13.20
C ASP A 290 -12.21 3.06 11.73
N MET A 291 -11.32 3.24 10.76
CA MET A 291 -11.64 3.29 9.33
C MET A 291 -12.52 2.12 8.87
N ASN A 292 -12.26 0.90 9.33
CA ASN A 292 -13.06 -0.28 8.95
C ASN A 292 -14.50 -0.23 9.47
N GLN A 293 -14.73 0.47 10.58
CA GLN A 293 -16.06 0.64 11.17
C GLN A 293 -16.80 1.79 10.49
N VAL A 294 -16.15 2.94 10.39
CA VAL A 294 -16.79 4.15 9.84
C VAL A 294 -17.07 4.01 8.35
N LEU A 295 -16.13 3.46 7.57
CA LEU A 295 -16.31 3.25 6.13
C LEU A 295 -17.01 1.95 5.76
N SER A 296 -17.57 1.20 6.73
CA SER A 296 -18.27 -0.06 6.43
C SER A 296 -19.43 0.19 5.45
N GLY A 297 -19.46 -0.59 4.37
CA GLY A 297 -20.41 -0.43 3.27
C GLY A 297 -20.03 0.59 2.20
N HIS A 298 -19.00 1.43 2.44
CA HIS A 298 -18.55 2.48 1.52
C HIS A 298 -17.17 2.22 0.91
N TYR A 299 -16.82 0.96 0.71
CA TYR A 299 -15.64 0.52 -0.05
C TYR A 299 -15.85 -0.90 -0.58
N ILE A 300 -14.98 -1.35 -1.47
CA ILE A 300 -15.03 -2.72 -1.97
C ILE A 300 -14.62 -3.68 -0.84
N GLU A 301 -15.62 -4.27 -0.20
CA GLU A 301 -15.46 -5.18 0.93
C GLU A 301 -15.10 -6.59 0.46
N LYS A 302 -14.38 -7.31 1.31
CA LYS A 302 -14.10 -8.74 1.14
C LYS A 302 -15.25 -9.54 1.77
N ASN A 303 -15.93 -10.33 0.98
CA ASN A 303 -16.93 -11.28 1.46
C ASN A 303 -16.35 -12.71 1.46
N ILE A 304 -16.56 -13.42 2.56
CA ILE A 304 -16.09 -14.80 2.71
C ILE A 304 -17.17 -15.76 2.28
N ASN A 305 -16.95 -16.47 1.18
CA ASN A 305 -17.82 -17.55 0.72
C ASN A 305 -17.28 -18.91 1.20
N LEU A 306 -17.80 -19.38 2.33
CA LEU A 306 -17.35 -20.63 2.95
C LEU A 306 -17.65 -21.85 2.08
N LEU A 307 -18.75 -21.86 1.33
CA LEU A 307 -19.13 -23.00 0.46
C LEU A 307 -18.14 -23.16 -0.71
N LYS A 308 -17.71 -22.05 -1.28
CA LYS A 308 -16.73 -22.05 -2.37
C LYS A 308 -15.28 -22.03 -1.88
N LEU A 309 -15.04 -21.82 -0.58
CA LEU A 309 -13.72 -21.57 0.03
C LEU A 309 -12.99 -20.40 -0.62
N GLN A 310 -13.73 -19.35 -1.00
CA GLN A 310 -13.23 -18.19 -1.73
C GLN A 310 -13.48 -16.90 -0.96
N VAL A 311 -12.63 -15.90 -1.24
CA VAL A 311 -12.90 -14.50 -0.90
C VAL A 311 -13.45 -13.84 -2.16
N GLU A 312 -14.61 -13.23 -2.04
CA GLU A 312 -15.29 -12.50 -3.11
C GLU A 312 -15.23 -11.00 -2.79
N LEU A 313 -15.21 -10.14 -3.82
CA LEU A 313 -15.32 -8.70 -3.65
C LEU A 313 -16.79 -8.27 -3.79
N LYS A 314 -17.25 -7.47 -2.84
CA LYS A 314 -18.55 -6.82 -2.90
C LYS A 314 -18.39 -5.48 -3.59
N LEU A 315 -18.67 -5.45 -4.88
CA LEU A 315 -18.62 -4.24 -5.69
C LEU A 315 -19.85 -3.36 -5.47
N PRO A 316 -19.76 -2.02 -5.67
CA PRO A 316 -20.93 -1.13 -5.66
C PRO A 316 -21.92 -1.55 -6.75
N LYS A 317 -23.22 -1.62 -6.42
CA LYS A 317 -24.25 -2.15 -7.33
C LYS A 317 -24.66 -1.15 -8.40
N THR A 318 -24.54 0.12 -8.12
CA THR A 318 -24.93 1.22 -9.02
C THR A 318 -23.85 2.29 -9.09
N TYR A 319 -23.87 3.07 -10.17
CA TYR A 319 -22.97 4.22 -10.30
C TYR A 319 -23.19 5.24 -9.18
N ALA A 320 -24.45 5.50 -8.81
CA ALA A 320 -24.76 6.42 -7.70
C ALA A 320 -24.15 5.97 -6.37
N GLN A 321 -24.23 4.66 -6.05
CA GLN A 321 -23.57 4.11 -4.87
C GLN A 321 -22.04 4.28 -4.96
N PHE A 322 -21.45 4.03 -6.12
CA PHE A 322 -20.00 4.23 -6.30
C PHE A 322 -19.56 5.67 -6.04
N VAL A 323 -20.32 6.65 -6.55
CA VAL A 323 -20.05 8.08 -6.31
C VAL A 323 -20.15 8.40 -4.82
N GLU A 324 -21.22 7.94 -4.16
CA GLU A 324 -21.41 8.11 -2.72
C GLU A 324 -20.26 7.49 -1.91
N ASP A 325 -19.82 6.28 -2.26
CA ASP A 325 -18.71 5.59 -1.60
C ASP A 325 -17.39 6.39 -1.71
N MET A 326 -17.12 6.98 -2.89
CA MET A 326 -15.93 7.81 -3.10
C MET A 326 -16.00 9.11 -2.30
N ASP A 327 -17.16 9.76 -2.25
CA ASP A 327 -17.36 10.96 -1.44
C ASP A 327 -17.21 10.68 0.05
N PHE A 328 -17.78 9.59 0.53
CA PHE A 328 -17.72 9.22 1.93
C PHE A 328 -16.26 8.94 2.38
N GLN A 329 -15.51 8.22 1.56
CA GLN A 329 -14.08 7.99 1.82
C GLN A 329 -13.29 9.32 1.81
N TRP A 330 -13.53 10.19 0.84
CA TRP A 330 -12.89 11.50 0.77
C TRP A 330 -13.17 12.32 2.02
N GLN A 331 -14.45 12.47 2.39
CA GLN A 331 -14.86 13.24 3.55
C GLN A 331 -14.25 12.69 4.84
N TYR A 332 -14.24 11.36 5.00
CA TYR A 332 -13.58 10.73 6.14
C TYR A 332 -12.11 11.14 6.26
N GLY A 333 -11.35 11.03 5.18
CA GLY A 333 -9.94 11.42 5.17
C GLY A 333 -9.72 12.90 5.47
N TYR A 334 -10.56 13.76 4.88
CA TYR A 334 -10.55 15.21 5.13
C TYR A 334 -10.78 15.53 6.60
N ASP A 335 -11.81 14.95 7.20
CA ASP A 335 -12.18 15.22 8.59
C ASP A 335 -11.10 14.76 9.59
N ARG A 336 -10.43 13.64 9.31
CA ARG A 336 -9.33 13.14 10.16
C ARG A 336 -8.15 14.10 10.24
N VAL A 337 -7.79 14.73 9.14
CA VAL A 337 -6.76 15.77 9.13
C VAL A 337 -7.28 17.06 9.74
N ALA A 338 -8.50 17.48 9.39
CA ALA A 338 -9.12 18.71 9.89
C ALA A 338 -9.23 18.72 11.43
N GLN A 339 -9.63 17.60 12.05
CA GLN A 339 -9.70 17.47 13.51
C GLN A 339 -8.35 17.78 14.19
N HIS A 340 -7.24 17.40 13.56
CA HIS A 340 -5.92 17.65 14.12
C HIS A 340 -5.58 19.15 14.18
N PHE A 341 -5.98 19.92 13.15
CA PHE A 341 -5.74 21.35 13.10
C PHE A 341 -6.71 22.15 13.98
N LYS A 342 -8.00 21.75 14.05
CA LYS A 342 -8.99 22.38 14.92
C LYS A 342 -8.60 22.30 16.40
N ASN A 343 -8.06 21.19 16.84
CA ASN A 343 -7.62 20.98 18.23
C ASN A 343 -6.37 21.79 18.61
N LYS A 344 -5.66 22.39 17.64
CA LYS A 344 -4.49 23.27 17.89
C LYS A 344 -4.83 24.75 17.91
N GLN A 345 -6.06 25.13 17.56
CA GLN A 345 -6.53 26.52 17.57
C GLN A 345 -7.26 26.89 18.87
N VAL A 346 -7.39 25.96 19.82
CA VAL A 346 -7.88 26.13 21.18
C VAL A 346 -6.68 26.04 22.13
#